data_e45bb59bda39c862d42e245fa72db454
#
_entry.id   e45bb59bda39c862d42e245fa72db454
#
_cell.length_a   1.000
_cell.length_b   1.000
_cell.length_c   1.000
_cell.angle_alpha   90.00
_cell.angle_beta   90.00
_cell.angle_gamma   90.00
#
_symmetry.space_group_name_H-M   'P 1'
#
loop_
_entity.id
_entity.type
_entity.pdbx_description
1 polymer ?
#
loop_
_entity_poly.entity_id
_entity_poly.type
_entity_poly.pdbx_seq_one_letter_code
_entity_poly.pdbx_strand_id
1 'polypeptide(L)'
;MQTVTVGEKNSNVRVEKYIQSIYPNLPYSALQKAFRKRDIKVNGIRVARDHTVSTGDKIEIYIIDELLDGCGNKVCSQSIGVSSYKASTYTESNAFTVIYEDDNILLVNKAQGIPVHPDKEQASQTLIDMVREYIRESNTKAVNSASFQPSLCHRLDRNTGGIVIIAKNQAALDIMLEKLEKKQVRKYYQCLVKGRMEKTEATLKAYLWKDAGKSRVFISNRKTTGSQEITTKYTVMKYYPDKDVSRLEIELVTGRTHQIRAHMAYIGHPVIGDGKYGTNVVNRAMKLKYQALWAYKLRFEFAPGLSALDYLNEKEFEVTPEFGIELT
;
A
#
# COMPACT_ATOMS: atom_id res chain seq x y z
N MET A 1 10.63 25.64 -19.90
CA MET A 1 11.94 25.09 -20.32
C MET A 1 12.97 25.55 -19.30
N GLN A 2 13.64 24.63 -18.65
CA GLN A 2 14.69 24.93 -17.68
C GLN A 2 16.05 24.46 -18.18
N THR A 3 17.11 25.19 -17.88
CA THR A 3 18.49 24.85 -18.24
C THR A 3 19.32 24.79 -16.97
N VAL A 4 20.04 23.70 -16.76
CA VAL A 4 20.87 23.47 -15.58
C VAL A 4 22.29 23.10 -16.02
N THR A 5 23.31 23.66 -15.36
CA THR A 5 24.72 23.32 -15.60
C THR A 5 25.22 22.35 -14.53
N VAL A 6 25.89 21.27 -14.95
CA VAL A 6 26.41 20.22 -14.05
C VAL A 6 27.63 20.81 -13.27
N GLY A 7 27.52 20.81 -11.93
CA GLY A 7 28.57 21.25 -11.04
C GLY A 7 29.65 20.16 -10.78
N GLU A 8 30.82 20.59 -10.27
CA GLU A 8 32.01 19.75 -10.06
C GLU A 8 31.76 18.49 -9.20
N LYS A 9 30.85 18.56 -8.21
CA LYS A 9 30.53 17.42 -7.30
C LYS A 9 29.69 16.32 -7.95
N ASN A 10 29.19 16.54 -9.16
CA ASN A 10 28.20 15.66 -9.82
C ASN A 10 28.67 15.16 -11.18
N SER A 11 29.97 15.08 -11.39
CA SER A 11 30.58 14.49 -12.60
C SER A 11 30.43 12.97 -12.59
N ASN A 12 30.24 12.37 -13.78
CA ASN A 12 30.04 10.92 -13.99
C ASN A 12 28.75 10.34 -13.42
N VAL A 13 27.70 11.13 -13.31
CA VAL A 13 26.37 10.67 -12.89
C VAL A 13 25.46 10.53 -14.11
N ARG A 14 24.52 9.57 -14.11
CA ARG A 14 23.52 9.47 -15.16
C ARG A 14 22.62 10.71 -15.16
N VAL A 15 22.29 11.23 -16.34
CA VAL A 15 21.47 12.45 -16.50
C VAL A 15 20.13 12.35 -15.78
N GLU A 16 19.52 11.17 -15.77
CA GLU A 16 18.29 10.89 -15.04
C GLU A 16 18.44 11.11 -13.53
N LYS A 17 19.48 10.56 -12.91
CA LYS A 17 19.79 10.74 -11.48
C LYS A 17 20.15 12.18 -11.15
N TYR A 18 20.87 12.83 -12.04
CA TYR A 18 21.24 14.25 -11.87
C TYR A 18 19.99 15.14 -11.88
N ILE A 19 19.08 14.98 -12.85
CA ILE A 19 17.82 15.74 -12.90
C ILE A 19 16.98 15.50 -11.64
N GLN A 20 16.87 14.26 -11.18
CA GLN A 20 16.14 13.95 -9.94
C GLN A 20 16.76 14.55 -8.69
N SER A 21 18.09 14.68 -8.63
CA SER A 21 18.76 15.32 -7.48
C SER A 21 18.50 16.83 -7.41
N ILE A 22 18.28 17.49 -8.56
CA ILE A 22 17.98 18.92 -8.63
C ILE A 22 16.50 19.22 -8.44
N TYR A 23 15.65 18.33 -8.97
CA TYR A 23 14.18 18.43 -8.88
C TYR A 23 13.60 17.24 -8.12
N PRO A 24 13.77 17.19 -6.79
CA PRO A 24 13.35 16.06 -5.98
C PRO A 24 11.82 15.84 -5.99
N ASN A 25 11.05 16.87 -6.29
CA ASN A 25 9.60 16.83 -6.38
C ASN A 25 9.07 16.49 -7.79
N LEU A 26 9.95 16.35 -8.79
CA LEU A 26 9.55 15.99 -10.15
C LEU A 26 9.08 14.52 -10.17
N PRO A 27 7.80 14.23 -10.51
CA PRO A 27 7.32 12.87 -10.61
C PRO A 27 8.14 12.05 -11.60
N TYR A 28 8.64 10.89 -11.18
CA TYR A 28 9.46 10.02 -12.03
C TYR A 28 8.77 9.64 -13.34
N SER A 29 7.45 9.42 -13.29
CA SER A 29 6.64 9.18 -14.49
C SER A 29 6.69 10.33 -15.49
N ALA A 30 6.76 11.59 -15.02
CA ALA A 30 6.91 12.77 -15.86
C ALA A 30 8.31 12.82 -16.47
N LEU A 31 9.35 12.51 -15.69
CA LEU A 31 10.72 12.40 -16.17
C LEU A 31 10.90 11.31 -17.23
N GLN A 32 10.35 10.12 -16.98
CA GLN A 32 10.36 9.00 -17.95
C GLN A 32 9.61 9.35 -19.25
N LYS A 33 8.47 10.06 -19.12
CA LYS A 33 7.72 10.55 -20.28
C LYS A 33 8.54 11.54 -21.09
N ALA A 34 9.29 12.44 -20.42
CA ALA A 34 10.18 13.41 -21.06
C ALA A 34 11.32 12.71 -21.84
N PHE A 35 11.97 11.69 -21.27
CA PHE A 35 12.96 10.89 -22.00
C PHE A 35 12.35 10.18 -23.22
N ARG A 36 11.18 9.54 -23.08
CA ARG A 36 10.48 8.90 -24.21
C ARG A 36 10.10 9.88 -25.31
N LYS A 37 9.70 11.11 -24.94
CA LYS A 37 9.37 12.17 -25.88
C LYS A 37 10.60 12.88 -26.43
N ARG A 38 11.80 12.55 -25.94
CA ARG A 38 13.06 13.21 -26.30
C ARG A 38 13.08 14.69 -25.92
N ASP A 39 12.44 15.04 -24.79
CA ASP A 39 12.30 16.39 -24.23
C ASP A 39 13.46 16.74 -23.28
N ILE A 40 14.52 15.94 -23.25
CA ILE A 40 15.76 16.18 -22.48
C ILE A 40 16.95 16.20 -23.43
N LYS A 41 17.76 17.24 -23.32
CA LYS A 41 18.99 17.40 -24.09
C LYS A 41 20.17 17.69 -23.16
N VAL A 42 21.34 17.26 -23.57
CA VAL A 42 22.63 17.62 -22.96
C VAL A 42 23.48 18.28 -24.06
N ASN A 43 23.89 19.50 -23.81
CA ASN A 43 24.65 20.33 -24.79
C ASN A 43 23.93 20.42 -26.16
N GLY A 44 22.61 20.59 -26.15
CA GLY A 44 21.77 20.67 -27.33
C GLY A 44 21.43 19.32 -28.00
N ILE A 45 22.05 18.21 -27.57
CA ILE A 45 21.84 16.86 -28.14
C ILE A 45 20.83 16.09 -27.30
N ARG A 46 19.85 15.45 -27.94
CA ARG A 46 18.89 14.57 -27.26
C ARG A 46 19.57 13.32 -26.75
N VAL A 47 19.37 13.00 -25.47
CA VAL A 47 20.03 11.89 -24.80
C VAL A 47 19.05 10.86 -24.25
N ALA A 48 19.54 9.62 -24.07
CA ALA A 48 18.82 8.58 -23.35
C ALA A 48 19.03 8.74 -21.82
N ARG A 49 18.17 8.11 -21.01
CA ARG A 49 18.18 8.24 -19.55
C ARG A 49 19.48 7.81 -18.86
N ASP A 50 20.19 6.89 -19.48
CA ASP A 50 21.46 6.30 -19.01
C ASP A 50 22.70 7.10 -19.43
N HIS A 51 22.51 8.20 -20.18
CA HIS A 51 23.57 9.09 -20.58
C HIS A 51 24.30 9.68 -19.36
N THR A 52 25.63 9.60 -19.34
CA THR A 52 26.46 10.11 -18.24
C THR A 52 26.83 11.57 -18.51
N VAL A 53 26.64 12.42 -17.52
CA VAL A 53 26.97 13.85 -17.62
C VAL A 53 28.27 14.17 -16.93
N SER A 54 28.98 15.16 -17.45
CA SER A 54 30.25 15.67 -16.95
C SER A 54 30.13 17.12 -16.44
N THR A 55 31.08 17.55 -15.59
CA THR A 55 31.13 18.91 -15.10
C THR A 55 31.13 19.91 -16.28
N GLY A 56 30.25 20.91 -16.20
CA GLY A 56 30.09 21.94 -17.24
C GLY A 56 29.06 21.60 -18.30
N ASP A 57 28.53 20.36 -18.35
CA ASP A 57 27.44 20.00 -19.29
C ASP A 57 26.19 20.84 -19.01
N LYS A 58 25.54 21.31 -20.07
CA LYS A 58 24.25 22.02 -20.02
C LYS A 58 23.12 21.07 -20.32
N ILE A 59 22.24 20.89 -19.34
CA ILE A 59 21.06 20.03 -19.47
C ILE A 59 19.84 20.92 -19.70
N GLU A 60 19.16 20.72 -20.82
CA GLU A 60 17.92 21.41 -21.17
C GLU A 60 16.74 20.45 -20.91
N ILE A 61 15.77 20.91 -20.09
CA ILE A 61 14.63 20.13 -19.64
C ILE A 61 13.34 20.79 -20.12
N TYR A 62 12.61 20.14 -21.02
CA TYR A 62 11.35 20.61 -21.61
C TYR A 62 10.16 19.96 -20.88
N ILE A 63 10.06 20.21 -19.58
CA ILE A 63 8.94 19.81 -18.71
C ILE A 63 8.23 21.08 -18.25
N ILE A 64 6.92 21.01 -18.01
CA ILE A 64 6.11 22.12 -17.51
C ILE A 64 6.64 22.57 -16.15
N ASP A 65 6.88 23.86 -15.98
CA ASP A 65 7.52 24.44 -14.78
C ASP A 65 6.75 24.12 -13.49
N GLU A 66 5.42 24.02 -13.53
CA GLU A 66 4.57 23.59 -12.40
C GLU A 66 4.90 22.18 -11.86
N LEU A 67 5.42 21.29 -12.71
CA LEU A 67 5.88 19.97 -12.30
C LEU A 67 7.33 19.98 -11.77
N LEU A 68 8.14 20.97 -12.16
CA LEU A 68 9.51 21.13 -11.71
C LEU A 68 9.57 21.79 -10.33
N ASP A 69 8.68 22.78 -10.08
CA ASP A 69 8.67 23.57 -8.83
C ASP A 69 7.78 22.95 -7.72
N GLY A 70 7.10 21.83 -7.98
CA GLY A 70 6.29 21.13 -6.99
C GLY A 70 5.05 21.90 -6.50
N CYS A 71 4.60 22.92 -7.20
CA CYS A 71 3.39 23.67 -6.91
C CYS A 71 2.14 23.04 -7.53
N GLY A 72 1.68 21.95 -6.97
CA GLY A 72 0.43 21.28 -7.35
C GLY A 72 -0.36 20.80 -6.14
N ASN A 73 -0.35 21.56 -5.01
CA ASN A 73 -1.29 21.29 -3.93
C ASN A 73 -1.71 22.60 -3.25
N LYS A 74 -2.90 23.06 -3.57
CA LYS A 74 -3.60 24.06 -2.75
C LYS A 74 -3.99 23.43 -1.42
N VAL A 75 -3.45 24.03 -0.40
CA VAL A 75 -3.67 23.90 1.03
C VAL A 75 -5.14 23.83 1.41
N CYS A 76 -5.51 22.91 2.27
CA CYS A 76 -6.49 23.14 3.30
C CYS A 76 -5.83 22.85 4.65
N SER A 77 -5.63 23.94 5.40
CA SER A 77 -5.04 23.95 6.75
C SER A 77 -6.13 23.74 7.79
N GLN A 78 -5.88 22.91 8.78
CA GLN A 78 -5.91 23.18 10.23
C GLN A 78 -5.82 21.85 10.98
N SER A 79 -4.72 21.66 11.53
CA SER A 79 -4.17 21.69 12.90
C SER A 79 -4.59 20.52 13.80
N ILE A 80 -3.62 19.69 14.15
CA ILE A 80 -3.18 19.46 15.53
C ILE A 80 -1.87 18.63 15.40
N GLY A 81 -0.85 19.05 16.17
CA GLY A 81 0.55 18.65 16.03
C GLY A 81 0.82 17.15 16.07
N VAL A 82 1.33 16.67 14.95
CA VAL A 82 2.10 15.44 14.85
C VAL A 82 3.34 15.75 14.01
N SER A 83 4.48 15.41 14.57
CA SER A 83 5.79 15.57 13.96
C SER A 83 5.79 15.13 12.50
N SER A 84 6.17 16.04 11.60
CA SER A 84 6.21 15.81 10.15
C SER A 84 7.29 14.79 9.77
N TYR A 85 6.89 13.56 9.48
CA TYR A 85 7.73 12.61 8.77
C TYR A 85 7.59 12.87 7.26
N LYS A 86 8.72 13.14 6.59
CA LYS A 86 8.77 13.30 5.14
C LYS A 86 8.39 11.98 4.47
N ALA A 87 7.25 11.92 3.80
CA ALA A 87 6.91 10.84 2.90
C ALA A 87 7.84 10.89 1.68
N SER A 88 8.76 9.95 1.59
CA SER A 88 9.58 9.73 0.40
C SER A 88 8.75 8.92 -0.60
N THR A 89 8.39 9.53 -1.73
CA THR A 89 7.70 8.84 -2.83
C THR A 89 8.73 8.10 -3.67
N TYR A 90 8.80 6.79 -3.51
CA TYR A 90 9.54 5.92 -4.41
C TYR A 90 8.60 5.30 -5.45
N THR A 91 8.88 5.52 -6.74
CA THR A 91 8.04 5.03 -7.84
C THR A 91 8.88 4.41 -8.96
N GLU A 92 9.17 3.14 -8.90
CA GLU A 92 9.39 2.35 -10.15
C GLU A 92 8.13 1.65 -10.65
N SER A 93 7.13 1.54 -9.84
CA SER A 93 5.77 1.17 -10.22
C SER A 93 4.82 1.79 -9.21
N ASN A 94 3.60 2.13 -9.61
CA ASN A 94 2.52 2.51 -8.68
C ASN A 94 2.12 1.35 -7.73
N ALA A 95 3.08 0.53 -7.30
CA ALA A 95 2.85 -0.69 -6.54
C ALA A 95 2.65 -0.43 -5.05
N PHE A 96 3.39 0.52 -4.50
CA PHE A 96 3.24 0.94 -3.12
C PHE A 96 3.81 2.34 -2.87
N THR A 97 3.39 2.97 -1.78
CA THR A 97 3.99 4.19 -1.22
C THR A 97 4.42 3.92 0.23
N VAL A 98 5.54 4.52 0.64
CA VAL A 98 6.04 4.40 2.03
C VAL A 98 5.21 5.32 2.94
N ILE A 99 4.70 4.77 4.05
CA ILE A 99 3.93 5.49 5.08
C ILE A 99 4.85 5.87 6.24
N TYR A 100 5.68 4.92 6.66
CA TYR A 100 6.60 5.06 7.77
C TYR A 100 7.79 4.12 7.59
N GLU A 101 8.97 4.58 7.94
CA GLU A 101 10.19 3.77 7.93
C GLU A 101 11.11 4.17 9.06
N ASP A 102 11.66 3.17 9.75
CA ASP A 102 12.75 3.31 10.71
C ASP A 102 13.77 2.15 10.55
N ASP A 103 14.64 1.94 11.52
CA ASP A 103 15.66 0.87 11.47
C ASP A 103 15.05 -0.53 11.62
N ASN A 104 13.86 -0.65 12.19
CA ASN A 104 13.21 -1.92 12.55
C ASN A 104 12.09 -2.31 11.58
N ILE A 105 11.24 -1.37 11.20
CA ILE A 105 10.05 -1.65 10.39
C ILE A 105 9.91 -0.68 9.22
N LEU A 106 9.17 -1.14 8.22
CA LEU A 106 8.68 -0.34 7.11
C LEU A 106 7.17 -0.58 6.96
N LEU A 107 6.39 0.50 6.95
CA LEU A 107 4.96 0.46 6.62
C LEU A 107 4.76 1.00 5.22
N VAL A 108 4.08 0.22 4.37
CA VAL A 108 3.78 0.61 3.00
C VAL A 108 2.27 0.56 2.73
N ASN A 109 1.77 1.49 1.93
CA ASN A 109 0.43 1.44 1.35
C ASN A 109 0.52 0.70 0.02
N LYS A 110 0.12 -0.56 0.00
CA LYS A 110 0.14 -1.42 -1.19
C LYS A 110 -1.01 -1.08 -2.13
N ALA A 111 -0.73 -0.90 -3.40
CA ALA A 111 -1.77 -0.78 -4.42
C ALA A 111 -2.54 -2.10 -4.62
N GLN A 112 -3.75 -2.01 -5.16
CA GLN A 112 -4.53 -3.17 -5.59
C GLN A 112 -3.88 -3.86 -6.80
N GLY A 113 -4.09 -5.16 -6.96
CA GLY A 113 -3.55 -5.94 -8.07
C GLY A 113 -2.15 -6.53 -7.82
N ILE A 114 -1.43 -6.06 -6.79
CA ILE A 114 -0.07 -6.49 -6.46
C ILE A 114 -0.12 -7.66 -5.46
N PRO A 115 0.46 -8.84 -5.77
CA PRO A 115 0.57 -9.94 -4.83
C PRO A 115 1.63 -9.62 -3.77
N VAL A 116 1.40 -10.02 -2.53
CA VAL A 116 2.38 -9.82 -1.44
C VAL A 116 3.50 -10.86 -1.46
N HIS A 117 3.17 -12.10 -1.84
CA HIS A 117 4.08 -13.25 -1.99
C HIS A 117 3.94 -13.86 -3.38
N PRO A 118 4.94 -14.63 -3.85
CA PRO A 118 4.85 -15.37 -5.10
C PRO A 118 3.61 -16.28 -5.10
N ASP A 119 2.84 -16.20 -6.18
CA ASP A 119 1.71 -17.08 -6.44
C ASP A 119 2.18 -18.21 -7.36
N LYS A 120 1.72 -19.46 -7.11
CA LYS A 120 2.20 -20.64 -7.84
C LYS A 120 2.00 -20.57 -9.36
N GLU A 121 1.14 -19.70 -9.84
CA GLU A 121 0.71 -19.64 -11.24
C GLU A 121 1.21 -18.44 -12.04
N GLN A 122 1.88 -17.46 -11.43
CA GLN A 122 2.35 -16.26 -12.15
C GLN A 122 3.69 -15.76 -11.62
N ALA A 123 4.68 -15.72 -12.51
CA ALA A 123 6.00 -15.10 -12.31
C ALA A 123 5.93 -13.56 -12.32
N SER A 124 5.01 -12.96 -11.54
CA SER A 124 4.95 -11.52 -11.38
C SER A 124 5.73 -11.09 -10.16
N GLN A 125 6.44 -9.98 -10.25
CA GLN A 125 7.14 -9.35 -9.14
C GLN A 125 6.16 -9.10 -7.98
N THR A 126 6.55 -9.47 -6.78
CA THR A 126 5.71 -9.37 -5.58
C THR A 126 6.03 -8.11 -4.79
N LEU A 127 5.13 -7.71 -3.88
CA LEU A 127 5.39 -6.58 -2.99
C LEU A 127 6.72 -6.74 -2.24
N ILE A 128 7.01 -7.95 -1.73
CA ILE A 128 8.24 -8.16 -0.95
C ILE A 128 9.49 -8.04 -1.82
N ASP A 129 9.44 -8.45 -3.09
CA ASP A 129 10.57 -8.30 -4.00
C ASP A 129 10.86 -6.81 -4.27
N MET A 130 9.81 -6.03 -4.55
CA MET A 130 9.90 -4.58 -4.76
C MET A 130 10.39 -3.84 -3.51
N VAL A 131 9.93 -4.23 -2.32
CA VAL A 131 10.37 -3.66 -1.04
C VAL A 131 11.84 -3.97 -0.76
N ARG A 132 12.30 -5.18 -1.05
CA ARG A 132 13.72 -5.54 -0.92
C ARG A 132 14.61 -4.73 -1.85
N GLU A 133 14.14 -4.48 -3.06
CA GLU A 133 14.82 -3.61 -4.02
C GLU A 133 14.89 -2.16 -3.52
N TYR A 134 13.75 -1.62 -3.06
CA TYR A 134 13.66 -0.30 -2.45
C TYR A 134 14.66 -0.12 -1.28
N ILE A 135 14.69 -1.07 -0.32
CA ILE A 135 15.59 -1.00 0.84
C ILE A 135 17.06 -1.10 0.41
N ARG A 136 17.37 -1.97 -0.56
CA ARG A 136 18.74 -2.11 -1.10
C ARG A 136 19.22 -0.80 -1.77
N GLU A 137 18.35 -0.11 -2.50
CA GLU A 137 18.69 1.14 -3.17
C GLU A 137 18.78 2.32 -2.20
N SER A 138 17.94 2.36 -1.17
CA SER A 138 17.93 3.40 -0.16
C SER A 138 19.14 3.33 0.79
N ASN A 139 19.68 2.12 1.04
CA ASN A 139 20.75 1.85 1.99
C ASN A 139 22.10 1.62 1.29
N THR A 140 22.67 2.65 0.66
CA THR A 140 24.05 2.59 0.09
C THR A 140 25.15 2.40 1.14
N LYS A 141 24.84 2.46 2.44
CA LYS A 141 25.82 2.34 3.55
C LYS A 141 25.64 1.12 4.48
N ALA A 142 24.54 0.37 4.40
CA ALA A 142 24.20 -0.68 5.38
C ALA A 142 24.10 -2.12 4.81
N VAL A 143 24.66 -2.39 3.63
CA VAL A 143 24.66 -3.74 3.03
C VAL A 143 25.85 -4.56 3.53
N ASN A 144 26.06 -4.64 4.86
CA ASN A 144 27.07 -5.54 5.45
C ASN A 144 26.54 -6.48 6.54
N SER A 145 25.21 -6.59 6.74
CA SER A 145 24.66 -7.73 7.48
C SER A 145 24.04 -8.73 6.51
N ALA A 146 24.85 -9.59 5.97
CA ALA A 146 24.51 -10.62 4.96
C ALA A 146 23.48 -11.69 5.44
N SER A 147 22.78 -11.49 6.56
CA SER A 147 22.03 -12.56 7.21
C SER A 147 20.50 -12.40 7.25
N PHE A 148 19.94 -11.20 7.13
CA PHE A 148 18.49 -11.01 7.17
C PHE A 148 17.98 -10.28 5.93
N GLN A 149 16.93 -10.83 5.32
CA GLN A 149 16.19 -10.15 4.24
C GLN A 149 14.87 -9.58 4.78
N PRO A 150 14.52 -8.34 4.42
CA PRO A 150 13.23 -7.74 4.79
C PRO A 150 12.07 -8.71 4.55
N SER A 151 11.20 -8.84 5.55
CA SER A 151 10.17 -9.87 5.59
C SER A 151 8.80 -9.30 5.97
N LEU A 152 7.74 -9.82 5.33
CA LEU A 152 6.37 -9.45 5.62
C LEU A 152 5.94 -9.97 7.00
N CYS A 153 5.37 -9.11 7.85
CA CYS A 153 4.80 -9.54 9.12
C CYS A 153 3.36 -10.08 8.96
N HIS A 154 2.65 -9.66 7.94
CA HIS A 154 1.32 -10.16 7.57
C HIS A 154 1.08 -10.01 6.08
N ARG A 155 -0.09 -10.45 5.62
CA ARG A 155 -0.43 -10.40 4.20
C ARG A 155 -1.77 -9.73 3.93
N LEU A 156 -1.90 -9.18 2.73
CA LEU A 156 -3.17 -8.79 2.10
C LEU A 156 -3.42 -9.67 0.88
N ASP A 157 -4.67 -9.78 0.47
CA ASP A 157 -5.01 -10.37 -0.82
C ASP A 157 -4.42 -9.51 -1.97
N ARG A 158 -4.17 -10.14 -3.13
CA ARG A 158 -3.66 -9.44 -4.32
C ARG A 158 -4.44 -8.15 -4.61
N ASN A 159 -5.76 -8.24 -4.63
CA ASN A 159 -6.66 -7.16 -4.99
C ASN A 159 -7.16 -6.32 -3.79
N THR A 160 -6.60 -6.50 -2.61
CA THR A 160 -6.82 -5.64 -1.44
C THR A 160 -5.68 -4.64 -1.36
N GLY A 161 -6.02 -3.35 -1.35
CA GLY A 161 -5.05 -2.28 -1.12
C GLY A 161 -4.84 -2.00 0.36
N GLY A 162 -3.81 -1.19 0.68
CA GLY A 162 -3.62 -0.67 2.02
C GLY A 162 -2.36 -1.10 2.75
N ILE A 163 -2.33 -0.89 4.04
CA ILE A 163 -1.12 -0.92 4.87
C ILE A 163 -0.61 -2.34 5.05
N VAL A 164 0.69 -2.54 4.78
CA VAL A 164 1.43 -3.77 5.04
C VAL A 164 2.64 -3.45 5.90
N ILE A 165 2.89 -4.29 6.91
CA ILE A 165 4.03 -4.20 7.84
C ILE A 165 5.14 -5.11 7.34
N ILE A 166 6.33 -4.55 7.18
CA ILE A 166 7.56 -5.24 6.82
C ILE A 166 8.57 -5.08 7.96
N ALA A 167 9.19 -6.15 8.40
CA ALA A 167 10.31 -6.12 9.31
C ALA A 167 11.63 -5.98 8.54
N LYS A 168 12.53 -5.12 9.02
CA LYS A 168 13.84 -4.85 8.41
C LYS A 168 14.96 -5.68 9.05
N ASN A 169 14.70 -6.31 10.20
CA ASN A 169 15.63 -7.20 10.91
C ASN A 169 14.87 -8.34 11.62
N GLN A 170 15.59 -9.37 12.05
CA GLN A 170 15.01 -10.58 12.64
C GLN A 170 14.31 -10.28 13.98
N ALA A 171 14.91 -9.46 14.84
CA ALA A 171 14.31 -9.12 16.13
C ALA A 171 12.97 -8.42 15.96
N ALA A 172 12.88 -7.47 15.03
CA ALA A 172 11.62 -6.79 14.71
C ALA A 172 10.58 -7.75 14.15
N LEU A 173 10.99 -8.72 13.32
CA LEU A 173 10.07 -9.73 12.77
C LEU A 173 9.47 -10.57 13.91
N ASP A 174 10.31 -11.13 14.79
CA ASP A 174 9.86 -12.01 15.86
C ASP A 174 8.92 -11.28 16.83
N ILE A 175 9.27 -10.06 17.23
CA ILE A 175 8.43 -9.22 18.09
C ILE A 175 7.11 -8.90 17.41
N MET A 176 7.13 -8.47 16.13
CA MET A 176 5.90 -8.09 15.43
C MET A 176 4.97 -9.26 15.20
N LEU A 177 5.49 -10.45 14.89
CA LEU A 177 4.68 -11.67 14.77
C LEU A 177 4.01 -12.03 16.09
N GLU A 178 4.74 -11.93 17.21
CA GLU A 178 4.18 -12.14 18.57
C GLU A 178 3.06 -11.12 18.87
N LYS A 179 3.30 -9.83 18.59
CA LYS A 179 2.31 -8.76 18.81
C LYS A 179 1.05 -8.95 17.96
N LEU A 180 1.20 -9.40 16.72
CA LEU A 180 0.09 -9.74 15.81
C LEU A 180 -0.69 -10.96 16.33
N GLU A 181 -0.03 -12.01 16.79
CA GLU A 181 -0.65 -13.21 17.39
C GLU A 181 -1.46 -12.85 18.63
N LYS A 182 -0.90 -12.02 19.51
CA LYS A 182 -1.53 -11.51 20.73
C LYS A 182 -2.61 -10.44 20.46
N LYS A 183 -2.89 -10.12 19.17
CA LYS A 183 -3.88 -9.11 18.75
C LYS A 183 -3.58 -7.71 19.31
N GLN A 184 -2.33 -7.39 19.53
CA GLN A 184 -1.84 -6.09 19.99
C GLN A 184 -1.57 -5.11 18.85
N VAL A 185 -1.79 -5.55 17.61
CA VAL A 185 -1.84 -4.71 16.41
C VAL A 185 -3.24 -4.81 15.84
N ARG A 186 -4.04 -3.76 16.02
CA ARG A 186 -5.39 -3.70 15.49
C ARG A 186 -5.37 -3.29 14.03
N LYS A 187 -6.15 -3.99 13.23
CA LYS A 187 -6.23 -3.78 11.78
C LYS A 187 -7.64 -3.37 11.41
N TYR A 188 -7.75 -2.19 10.80
CA TYR A 188 -9.01 -1.68 10.32
C TYR A 188 -9.01 -1.60 8.81
N TYR A 189 -10.16 -1.97 8.25
CA TYR A 189 -10.39 -1.95 6.81
C TYR A 189 -11.58 -1.05 6.53
N GLN A 190 -11.58 -0.43 5.35
CA GLN A 190 -12.80 0.11 4.79
C GLN A 190 -13.20 -0.73 3.59
N CYS A 191 -14.49 -0.95 3.44
CA CYS A 191 -15.03 -1.61 2.25
C CYS A 191 -16.36 -1.00 1.83
N LEU A 192 -16.69 -1.23 0.56
CA LEU A 192 -18.01 -0.96 0.01
C LEU A 192 -18.74 -2.28 -0.17
N VAL A 193 -19.92 -2.41 0.38
CA VAL A 193 -20.74 -3.62 0.28
C VAL A 193 -22.08 -3.30 -0.38
N LYS A 194 -22.67 -4.29 -1.04
CA LYS A 194 -24.00 -4.14 -1.65
C LYS A 194 -25.09 -4.03 -0.60
N GLY A 195 -26.03 -3.11 -0.81
CA GLY A 195 -27.25 -2.99 -0.04
C GLY A 195 -27.08 -2.16 1.23
N ARG A 196 -28.22 -1.88 1.86
CA ARG A 196 -28.30 -1.21 3.16
C ARG A 196 -28.13 -2.23 4.27
N MET A 197 -27.21 -1.98 5.20
CA MET A 197 -27.03 -2.83 6.38
C MET A 197 -28.21 -2.66 7.34
N GLU A 198 -28.70 -3.76 7.90
CA GLU A 198 -29.82 -3.72 8.89
C GLU A 198 -29.42 -3.08 10.21
N LYS A 199 -28.17 -3.32 10.64
CA LYS A 199 -27.61 -2.76 11.88
C LYS A 199 -26.48 -1.80 11.54
N THR A 200 -26.41 -0.69 12.30
CA THR A 200 -25.32 0.28 12.14
C THR A 200 -23.95 -0.26 12.58
N GLU A 201 -23.95 -1.25 13.47
CA GLU A 201 -22.76 -1.94 13.93
C GLU A 201 -23.08 -3.39 14.34
N ALA A 202 -22.14 -4.31 14.19
CA ALA A 202 -22.25 -5.66 14.71
C ALA A 202 -20.89 -6.35 14.85
N THR A 203 -20.87 -7.31 15.78
CA THR A 203 -19.77 -8.29 15.90
C THR A 203 -20.24 -9.63 15.34
N LEU A 204 -19.71 -9.99 14.18
CA LEU A 204 -20.05 -11.23 13.50
C LEU A 204 -19.10 -12.35 13.94
N LYS A 205 -19.65 -13.48 14.36
CA LYS A 205 -18.91 -14.70 14.69
C LYS A 205 -19.41 -15.84 13.82
N ALA A 206 -18.49 -16.60 13.25
CA ALA A 206 -18.79 -17.75 12.39
C ALA A 206 -17.58 -18.69 12.32
N TYR A 207 -17.72 -19.77 11.55
CA TYR A 207 -16.65 -20.72 11.27
C TYR A 207 -16.29 -20.67 9.79
N LEU A 208 -14.98 -20.61 9.51
CA LEU A 208 -14.43 -20.53 8.16
C LEU A 208 -13.61 -21.78 7.87
N TRP A 209 -13.80 -22.39 6.69
CA TRP A 209 -12.94 -23.45 6.18
C TRP A 209 -12.54 -23.20 4.74
N LYS A 210 -11.38 -23.74 4.34
CA LYS A 210 -10.85 -23.62 2.99
C LYS A 210 -11.13 -24.91 2.22
N ASP A 211 -11.72 -24.78 1.03
CA ASP A 211 -11.77 -25.87 0.05
C ASP A 211 -10.43 -25.90 -0.71
N ALA A 212 -9.68 -26.98 -0.56
CA ALA A 212 -8.37 -27.13 -1.17
C ALA A 212 -8.42 -27.13 -2.71
N GLY A 213 -9.53 -27.59 -3.31
CA GLY A 213 -9.70 -27.66 -4.76
C GLY A 213 -10.19 -26.37 -5.41
N LYS A 214 -10.82 -25.45 -4.64
CA LYS A 214 -11.50 -24.28 -5.20
C LYS A 214 -10.83 -22.93 -4.95
N SER A 215 -9.67 -22.91 -4.28
CA SER A 215 -9.01 -21.65 -3.87
C SER A 215 -9.97 -20.63 -3.23
N ARG A 216 -11.02 -21.13 -2.56
CA ARG A 216 -12.13 -20.36 -1.96
C ARG A 216 -12.32 -20.78 -0.51
N VAL A 217 -12.80 -19.86 0.33
CA VAL A 217 -13.22 -20.18 1.68
C VAL A 217 -14.74 -20.11 1.79
N PHE A 218 -15.28 -20.87 2.72
CA PHE A 218 -16.71 -20.98 3.03
C PHE A 218 -16.95 -20.61 4.49
N ILE A 219 -18.13 -20.10 4.77
CA ILE A 219 -18.55 -19.67 6.10
C ILE A 219 -19.78 -20.50 6.53
N SER A 220 -19.84 -20.81 7.83
CA SER A 220 -20.97 -21.48 8.45
C SER A 220 -21.18 -20.97 9.88
N ASN A 221 -22.42 -20.98 10.36
CA ASN A 221 -22.73 -20.75 11.78
C ASN A 221 -22.41 -21.95 12.66
N ARG A 222 -22.16 -23.13 12.06
CA ARG A 222 -21.86 -24.37 12.80
C ARG A 222 -20.40 -24.76 12.61
N LYS A 223 -19.74 -25.15 13.71
CA LYS A 223 -18.39 -25.68 13.67
C LYS A 223 -18.37 -27.01 12.90
N THR A 224 -17.46 -27.15 11.94
CA THR A 224 -17.22 -28.39 11.19
C THR A 224 -15.75 -28.78 11.33
N THR A 225 -15.42 -30.03 11.04
CA THR A 225 -14.04 -30.52 11.08
C THR A 225 -13.15 -29.66 10.17
N GLY A 226 -12.02 -29.16 10.68
CA GLY A 226 -11.09 -28.30 9.94
C GLY A 226 -11.52 -26.83 9.81
N SER A 227 -12.70 -26.45 10.33
CA SER A 227 -13.12 -25.06 10.36
C SER A 227 -12.46 -24.28 11.50
N GLN A 228 -12.21 -23.00 11.29
CA GLN A 228 -11.61 -22.07 12.25
C GLN A 228 -12.63 -20.99 12.62
N GLU A 229 -12.72 -20.66 13.90
CA GLU A 229 -13.56 -19.56 14.34
C GLU A 229 -13.02 -18.22 13.82
N ILE A 230 -13.93 -17.39 13.35
CA ILE A 230 -13.64 -16.05 12.87
C ILE A 230 -14.51 -15.01 13.58
N THR A 231 -13.92 -13.83 13.80
CA THR A 231 -14.63 -12.68 14.35
C THR A 231 -14.31 -11.46 13.50
N THR A 232 -15.38 -10.81 13.01
CA THR A 232 -15.31 -9.57 12.21
C THR A 232 -16.28 -8.57 12.83
N LYS A 233 -15.80 -7.38 13.20
CA LYS A 233 -16.67 -6.30 13.64
C LYS A 233 -16.83 -5.31 12.50
N TYR A 234 -18.03 -4.74 12.34
CA TYR A 234 -18.24 -3.66 11.40
C TYR A 234 -19.03 -2.51 12.04
N THR A 235 -18.80 -1.33 11.49
CA THR A 235 -19.57 -0.10 11.74
C THR A 235 -19.92 0.52 10.39
N VAL A 236 -21.18 0.91 10.20
CA VAL A 236 -21.63 1.58 8.98
C VAL A 236 -21.20 3.03 9.04
N MET A 237 -20.36 3.45 8.10
CA MET A 237 -19.93 4.84 7.99
C MET A 237 -20.94 5.69 7.21
N LYS A 238 -21.46 5.17 6.08
CA LYS A 238 -22.44 5.85 5.22
C LYS A 238 -23.16 4.83 4.33
N TYR A 239 -24.43 5.10 4.04
CA TYR A 239 -25.20 4.42 3.01
C TYR A 239 -25.44 5.36 1.85
N TYR A 240 -25.30 4.88 0.64
CA TYR A 240 -25.48 5.58 -0.63
C TYR A 240 -26.69 4.99 -1.37
N PRO A 241 -27.88 5.58 -1.23
CA PRO A 241 -29.13 5.01 -1.78
C PRO A 241 -29.10 4.84 -3.30
N ASP A 242 -28.56 5.83 -4.01
CA ASP A 242 -28.56 5.87 -5.47
C ASP A 242 -27.79 4.69 -6.10
N LYS A 243 -26.83 4.14 -5.38
CA LYS A 243 -26.01 3.00 -5.80
C LYS A 243 -26.33 1.71 -5.04
N ASP A 244 -27.22 1.80 -4.03
CA ASP A 244 -27.51 0.72 -3.09
C ASP A 244 -26.23 0.11 -2.51
N VAL A 245 -25.39 0.98 -1.91
CA VAL A 245 -24.06 0.63 -1.38
C VAL A 245 -23.89 1.18 0.04
N SER A 246 -23.39 0.36 0.95
CA SER A 246 -22.93 0.80 2.27
C SER A 246 -21.42 0.84 2.33
N ARG A 247 -20.85 1.94 2.89
CA ARG A 247 -19.43 2.04 3.28
C ARG A 247 -19.29 1.62 4.72
N LEU A 248 -18.45 0.62 4.94
CA LEU A 248 -18.23 0.06 6.27
C LEU A 248 -16.79 0.29 6.71
N GLU A 249 -16.61 0.56 8.01
CA GLU A 249 -15.36 0.29 8.71
C GLU A 249 -15.42 -1.13 9.27
N ILE A 250 -14.36 -1.90 9.10
CA ILE A 250 -14.23 -3.28 9.57
C ILE A 250 -13.04 -3.38 10.52
N GLU A 251 -13.27 -3.78 11.78
CA GLU A 251 -12.20 -4.23 12.67
C GLU A 251 -11.99 -5.74 12.48
N LEU A 252 -10.80 -6.11 12.00
CA LEU A 252 -10.45 -7.50 11.75
C LEU A 252 -9.84 -8.16 12.98
N VAL A 253 -10.67 -8.76 13.85
CA VAL A 253 -10.24 -9.38 15.11
C VAL A 253 -9.46 -10.68 14.87
N THR A 254 -9.88 -11.48 13.87
CA THR A 254 -9.14 -12.63 13.35
C THR A 254 -8.79 -12.39 11.89
N GLY A 255 -7.63 -12.86 11.43
CA GLY A 255 -7.11 -12.55 10.08
C GLY A 255 -6.96 -13.80 9.20
N ARG A 256 -8.08 -14.45 8.80
CA ARG A 256 -8.03 -15.61 7.90
C ARG A 256 -8.13 -15.19 6.43
N THR A 257 -7.64 -16.07 5.55
CA THR A 257 -7.70 -15.83 4.09
C THR A 257 -9.11 -15.45 3.65
N HIS A 258 -9.24 -14.38 2.89
CA HIS A 258 -10.51 -13.84 2.37
C HIS A 258 -11.62 -13.59 3.42
N GLN A 259 -11.28 -13.50 4.72
CA GLN A 259 -12.27 -13.48 5.80
C GLN A 259 -13.34 -12.40 5.60
N ILE A 260 -12.96 -11.12 5.45
CA ILE A 260 -13.93 -10.03 5.26
C ILE A 260 -14.82 -10.30 4.05
N ARG A 261 -14.22 -10.66 2.94
CA ARG A 261 -14.90 -10.90 1.66
C ARG A 261 -15.96 -11.99 1.76
N ALA A 262 -15.57 -13.14 2.31
CA ALA A 262 -16.48 -14.27 2.49
C ALA A 262 -17.54 -14.00 3.57
N HIS A 263 -17.18 -13.32 4.66
CA HIS A 263 -18.11 -13.04 5.77
C HIS A 263 -19.18 -12.03 5.36
N MET A 264 -18.81 -10.96 4.65
CA MET A 264 -19.78 -9.99 4.12
C MET A 264 -20.73 -10.64 3.09
N ALA A 265 -20.19 -11.47 2.20
CA ALA A 265 -21.02 -12.22 1.25
C ALA A 265 -21.97 -13.21 1.95
N TYR A 266 -21.52 -13.86 3.02
CA TYR A 266 -22.31 -14.81 3.80
C TYR A 266 -23.54 -14.17 4.46
N ILE A 267 -23.40 -12.93 4.94
CA ILE A 267 -24.53 -12.17 5.52
C ILE A 267 -25.38 -11.43 4.47
N GLY A 268 -25.16 -11.69 3.16
CA GLY A 268 -25.96 -11.11 2.06
C GLY A 268 -25.46 -9.76 1.53
N HIS A 269 -24.35 -9.22 2.05
CA HIS A 269 -23.76 -7.93 1.67
C HIS A 269 -22.37 -8.10 1.05
N PRO A 270 -22.23 -8.70 -0.15
CA PRO A 270 -20.93 -8.94 -0.75
C PRO A 270 -20.17 -7.64 -1.03
N VAL A 271 -18.86 -7.68 -0.90
CA VAL A 271 -17.97 -6.54 -1.25
C VAL A 271 -18.09 -6.25 -2.75
N ILE A 272 -18.31 -4.98 -3.09
CA ILE A 272 -18.41 -4.50 -4.46
C ILE A 272 -17.08 -4.73 -5.20
N GLY A 273 -17.17 -5.19 -6.46
CA GLY A 273 -15.97 -5.49 -7.26
C GLY A 273 -15.32 -6.84 -6.94
N ASP A 274 -15.84 -7.59 -5.95
CA ASP A 274 -15.30 -8.92 -5.62
C ASP A 274 -15.72 -9.97 -6.65
N GLY A 275 -14.76 -10.38 -7.52
CA GLY A 275 -15.01 -11.40 -8.55
C GLY A 275 -15.16 -12.83 -8.01
N LYS A 276 -14.86 -13.08 -6.72
CA LYS A 276 -14.93 -14.42 -6.13
C LYS A 276 -16.17 -14.65 -5.24
N TYR A 277 -16.58 -13.64 -4.48
CA TYR A 277 -17.70 -13.70 -3.53
C TYR A 277 -18.84 -12.76 -3.89
N GLY A 278 -18.63 -11.79 -4.78
CA GLY A 278 -19.66 -10.90 -5.29
C GLY A 278 -20.45 -11.50 -6.44
N THR A 279 -21.42 -10.73 -6.94
CA THR A 279 -22.21 -11.08 -8.10
C THR A 279 -21.74 -10.35 -9.34
N ASN A 280 -21.65 -11.02 -10.49
CA ASN A 280 -21.21 -10.44 -11.75
C ASN A 280 -22.09 -9.25 -12.20
N VAL A 281 -23.39 -9.29 -11.89
CA VAL A 281 -24.35 -8.22 -12.26
C VAL A 281 -23.95 -6.91 -11.57
N VAL A 282 -23.75 -6.93 -10.25
CA VAL A 282 -23.36 -5.76 -9.46
C VAL A 282 -21.97 -5.26 -9.87
N ASN A 283 -21.00 -6.17 -10.03
CA ASN A 283 -19.64 -5.79 -10.37
C ASN A 283 -19.54 -5.13 -11.75
N ARG A 284 -20.31 -5.58 -12.74
CA ARG A 284 -20.37 -4.95 -14.08
C ARG A 284 -21.00 -3.56 -14.01
N ALA A 285 -22.08 -3.39 -13.25
CA ALA A 285 -22.73 -2.10 -13.09
C ALA A 285 -21.81 -1.05 -12.44
N MET A 286 -20.99 -1.46 -11.48
CA MET A 286 -20.07 -0.59 -10.74
C MET A 286 -18.74 -0.35 -11.47
N LYS A 287 -18.43 -1.08 -12.56
CA LYS A 287 -17.20 -0.97 -13.38
C LYS A 287 -15.90 -1.02 -12.58
N LEU A 288 -15.88 -1.68 -11.42
CA LEU A 288 -14.69 -1.82 -10.60
C LEU A 288 -13.79 -2.94 -11.11
N LYS A 289 -12.50 -2.67 -11.23
CA LYS A 289 -11.48 -3.65 -11.63
C LYS A 289 -11.19 -4.63 -10.48
N TYR A 290 -11.23 -4.13 -9.24
CA TYR A 290 -10.88 -4.87 -8.02
C TYR A 290 -11.95 -4.70 -6.95
N GLN A 291 -11.92 -5.55 -5.94
CA GLN A 291 -12.79 -5.45 -4.78
C GLN A 291 -12.58 -4.12 -4.03
N ALA A 292 -13.65 -3.42 -3.71
CA ALA A 292 -13.60 -2.20 -2.91
C ALA A 292 -13.33 -2.53 -1.43
N LEU A 293 -12.07 -2.93 -1.14
CA LEU A 293 -11.59 -3.32 0.17
C LEU A 293 -10.16 -2.80 0.38
N TRP A 294 -9.95 -2.08 1.49
CA TRP A 294 -8.70 -1.42 1.80
C TRP A 294 -8.32 -1.59 3.27
N ALA A 295 -7.12 -2.07 3.57
CA ALA A 295 -6.52 -2.07 4.89
C ALA A 295 -6.05 -0.64 5.19
N TYR A 296 -6.94 0.21 5.71
CA TYR A 296 -6.71 1.65 5.73
C TYR A 296 -6.05 2.16 6.99
N LYS A 297 -6.14 1.39 8.11
CA LYS A 297 -5.64 1.86 9.39
C LYS A 297 -5.03 0.73 10.22
N LEU A 298 -3.90 1.00 10.87
CA LEU A 298 -3.26 0.17 11.87
C LEU A 298 -3.14 0.95 13.18
N ARG A 299 -3.45 0.29 14.31
CA ARG A 299 -3.22 0.84 15.63
C ARG A 299 -2.43 -0.16 16.47
N PHE A 300 -1.38 0.31 17.10
CA PHE A 300 -0.51 -0.48 17.95
C PHE A 300 -0.94 -0.31 19.41
N GLU A 301 -1.35 -1.41 20.07
CA GLU A 301 -1.81 -1.45 21.46
C GLU A 301 -1.00 -2.52 22.21
N PHE A 302 0.26 -2.24 22.46
CA PHE A 302 1.17 -3.19 23.08
C PHE A 302 0.91 -3.27 24.59
N ALA A 303 0.89 -4.50 25.14
CA ALA A 303 0.95 -4.68 26.58
C ALA A 303 2.29 -4.14 27.11
N PRO A 304 2.30 -3.58 28.34
CA PRO A 304 3.55 -3.15 28.96
C PRO A 304 4.62 -4.23 28.91
N GLY A 305 5.82 -3.86 28.52
CA GLY A 305 6.97 -4.75 28.35
C GLY A 305 8.23 -3.97 28.06
N LEU A 306 9.31 -4.69 27.74
CA LEU A 306 10.56 -4.12 27.28
C LEU A 306 10.90 -4.78 25.93
N SER A 307 10.30 -4.30 24.87
CA SER A 307 10.63 -4.75 23.51
C SER A 307 11.23 -3.62 22.68
N ALA A 308 12.06 -3.97 21.72
CA ALA A 308 12.66 -2.99 20.82
C ALA A 308 11.63 -2.22 19.97
N LEU A 309 10.37 -2.65 19.94
CA LEU A 309 9.28 -2.00 19.20
C LEU A 309 8.29 -1.23 20.10
N ASP A 310 8.52 -1.13 21.42
CA ASP A 310 7.57 -0.48 22.33
C ASP A 310 7.36 1.01 22.03
N TYR A 311 8.28 1.65 21.31
CA TYR A 311 8.12 3.02 20.82
C TYR A 311 6.97 3.16 19.79
N LEU A 312 6.45 2.07 19.26
CA LEU A 312 5.26 2.05 18.40
C LEU A 312 3.96 2.02 19.18
N ASN A 313 4.00 1.73 20.49
CA ASN A 313 2.79 1.66 21.29
C ASN A 313 1.99 2.95 21.20
N GLU A 314 0.67 2.82 21.15
CA GLU A 314 -0.32 3.91 20.98
C GLU A 314 -0.22 4.66 19.64
N LYS A 315 0.70 4.30 18.74
CA LYS A 315 0.74 4.90 17.40
C LYS A 315 -0.34 4.33 16.51
N GLU A 316 -0.88 5.23 15.70
CA GLU A 316 -1.85 4.92 14.67
C GLU A 316 -1.34 5.42 13.31
N PHE A 317 -1.52 4.61 12.27
CA PHE A 317 -1.18 4.94 10.89
C PHE A 317 -2.39 4.73 10.01
N GLU A 318 -2.69 5.73 9.19
CA GLU A 318 -3.88 5.74 8.35
C GLU A 318 -3.54 6.17 6.92
N VAL A 319 -4.25 5.58 5.95
CA VAL A 319 -4.18 5.93 4.53
C VAL A 319 -5.60 6.11 3.98
N THR A 320 -5.73 6.94 2.97
CA THR A 320 -7.02 7.14 2.30
C THR A 320 -7.29 5.96 1.35
N PRO A 321 -8.44 5.25 1.48
CA PRO A 321 -8.82 4.20 0.56
C PRO A 321 -9.11 4.72 -0.86
N GLU A 322 -8.54 4.07 -1.87
CA GLU A 322 -8.75 4.40 -3.28
C GLU A 322 -9.63 3.33 -3.95
N PHE A 323 -10.94 3.46 -3.81
CA PHE A 323 -11.87 2.44 -4.35
C PHE A 323 -12.10 2.55 -5.86
N GLY A 324 -11.65 3.60 -6.52
CA GLY A 324 -11.86 3.81 -7.96
C GLY A 324 -13.33 4.05 -8.34
N ILE A 325 -14.16 4.50 -7.39
CA ILE A 325 -15.55 4.86 -7.59
C ILE A 325 -15.88 6.14 -6.80
N GLU A 326 -16.52 7.08 -7.45
CA GLU A 326 -17.06 8.28 -6.80
C GLU A 326 -18.39 7.93 -6.11
N LEU A 327 -18.49 8.26 -4.83
CA LEU A 327 -19.68 8.09 -4.00
C LEU A 327 -20.11 9.48 -3.52
N THR A 328 -21.11 9.99 -4.15
CA THR A 328 -21.75 11.26 -3.78
C THR A 328 -22.90 11.06 -2.82
#